data_9dbbea268d365ffda24f64e15c79c5f4
#
_entry.id   9dbbea268d365ffda24f64e15c79c5f4
#
_cell.length_a   1.000
_cell.length_b   1.000
_cell.length_c   1.000
_cell.angle_alpha   90.00
_cell.angle_beta   90.00
_cell.angle_gamma   90.00
#
_symmetry.space_group_name_H-M   'P 1'
#
loop_
_entity.id
_entity.type
_entity.pdbx_description
1 polymer ?
#
loop_
_entity_poly.entity_id
_entity_poly.type
_entity_poly.pdbx_seq_one_letter_code
_entity_poly.pdbx_strand_id
1 'polypeptide(L)'
;MSLGRELYELGSNFSFRLLNSSLFDKNVLIGLKPITIRSITGKAFSYPQSNSQEYTEAVYKHFKSVNSKVRAMTLLEKNCHILRKTFQLPKESVNLLALIVVNSLNPAFNELLETHQGLSDNVLHQLLSEALNVDYLTLKSTFENLAESGLWSSSIYDSEDMLQIHSGFAKALACKHARDFSDLISNVVTLSSKPDLRLSDFEHLDSDVPFAFSRGIDEMPKSGVNILLHGAAGVGKTQYAKLLVNQINANLYEVKAKGGDLSSPDDELDSRRSSTQLRLQYLKMAYRLFESQSDAWLLIDECEDIFASFSLSTRISKDRLHQLLEFNTVPTIWITNHPENIPISCLRRFSLVVELPNLPTNGKLDMVSSCFKGLRLSKGFKEKLANSEAATPALLENAATLCKICSVKGAAAEEYINTYLTEVLKLTNEPLEALVYK
;
A
#
# COMPACT_ATOMS: atom_id res chain seq x y z
N MET A 1 0.78 -15.59 -20.50
CA MET A 1 1.94 -15.98 -21.35
C MET A 1 2.79 -14.80 -21.84
N SER A 2 2.27 -13.57 -21.95
CA SER A 2 3.03 -12.41 -22.44
C SER A 2 4.04 -11.86 -21.43
N LEU A 3 3.72 -11.82 -20.14
CA LEU A 3 4.55 -11.22 -19.08
C LEU A 3 5.96 -11.82 -19.01
N GLY A 4 6.07 -13.14 -18.99
CA GLY A 4 7.36 -13.80 -18.91
C GLY A 4 8.28 -13.43 -20.08
N ARG A 5 7.73 -13.30 -21.29
CA ARG A 5 8.53 -12.95 -22.46
C ARG A 5 9.11 -11.54 -22.40
N GLU A 6 8.30 -10.54 -21.99
CA GLU A 6 8.77 -9.16 -21.89
C GLU A 6 9.81 -8.98 -20.78
N LEU A 7 9.63 -9.64 -19.63
CA LEU A 7 10.62 -9.64 -18.55
C LEU A 7 11.94 -10.30 -18.96
N TYR A 8 11.89 -11.39 -19.76
CA TYR A 8 13.08 -12.02 -20.30
C TYR A 8 13.81 -11.11 -21.31
N GLU A 9 13.06 -10.42 -22.18
CA GLU A 9 13.63 -9.49 -23.15
C GLU A 9 14.31 -8.30 -22.43
N LEU A 10 13.68 -7.73 -21.40
CA LEU A 10 14.26 -6.65 -20.60
C LEU A 10 15.43 -7.13 -19.75
N GLY A 11 15.27 -8.24 -19.03
CA GLY A 11 16.32 -8.82 -18.19
C GLY A 11 17.57 -9.15 -19.01
N SER A 12 17.40 -9.75 -20.19
CA SER A 12 18.49 -10.00 -21.12
C SER A 12 19.16 -8.72 -21.60
N ASN A 13 18.38 -7.67 -21.91
CA ASN A 13 18.92 -6.39 -22.36
C ASN A 13 19.73 -5.69 -21.27
N PHE A 14 19.20 -5.62 -20.07
CA PHE A 14 19.91 -5.00 -18.94
C PHE A 14 21.16 -5.82 -18.56
N SER A 15 21.07 -7.15 -18.53
CA SER A 15 22.23 -7.99 -18.29
C SER A 15 23.33 -7.76 -19.34
N PHE A 16 22.97 -7.68 -20.61
CA PHE A 16 23.95 -7.42 -21.67
C PHE A 16 24.60 -6.04 -21.51
N ARG A 17 23.86 -5.02 -21.10
CA ARG A 17 24.42 -3.69 -20.84
C ARG A 17 25.36 -3.71 -19.63
N LEU A 18 24.98 -4.40 -18.55
CA LEU A 18 25.83 -4.60 -17.37
C LEU A 18 27.13 -5.30 -17.73
N LEU A 19 27.08 -6.38 -18.53
CA LEU A 19 28.23 -7.12 -18.99
C LEU A 19 29.21 -6.31 -19.86
N ASN A 20 28.72 -5.24 -20.47
CA ASN A 20 29.56 -4.31 -21.27
C ASN A 20 30.12 -3.15 -20.43
N SER A 21 29.74 -3.01 -19.16
CA SER A 21 30.36 -2.02 -18.29
C SER A 21 31.81 -2.37 -17.98
N SER A 22 32.63 -1.35 -17.90
CA SER A 22 34.04 -1.49 -17.51
C SER A 22 34.22 -1.96 -16.07
N LEU A 23 33.21 -1.72 -15.23
CA LEU A 23 33.17 -2.05 -13.80
C LEU A 23 32.61 -3.43 -13.51
N PHE A 24 32.03 -4.10 -14.52
CA PHE A 24 31.45 -5.42 -14.33
C PHE A 24 32.54 -6.50 -14.18
N ASP A 25 32.52 -7.17 -13.01
CA ASP A 25 33.45 -8.31 -12.82
C ASP A 25 32.94 -9.53 -13.60
N LYS A 26 33.58 -9.82 -14.71
CA LYS A 26 33.24 -10.99 -15.55
C LYS A 26 33.45 -12.33 -14.85
N ASN A 27 34.20 -12.40 -13.76
CA ASN A 27 34.39 -13.63 -13.00
C ASN A 27 33.05 -14.08 -12.33
N VAL A 28 32.15 -13.15 -12.09
CA VAL A 28 30.80 -13.44 -11.62
C VAL A 28 30.05 -14.40 -12.54
N LEU A 29 30.28 -14.33 -13.84
CA LEU A 29 29.64 -15.21 -14.83
C LEU A 29 30.01 -16.69 -14.64
N ILE A 30 31.17 -16.98 -14.04
CA ILE A 30 31.63 -18.34 -13.72
C ILE A 30 30.65 -19.01 -12.73
N GLY A 31 30.10 -18.23 -11.79
CA GLY A 31 29.11 -18.69 -10.80
C GLY A 31 27.71 -18.94 -11.36
N LEU A 32 27.35 -18.32 -12.48
CA LEU A 32 26.00 -18.44 -13.05
C LEU A 32 25.76 -19.82 -13.66
N LYS A 33 24.72 -20.49 -13.16
CA LYS A 33 24.30 -21.78 -13.71
C LYS A 33 23.61 -21.58 -15.07
N PRO A 34 23.66 -22.58 -15.99
CA PRO A 34 22.92 -22.51 -17.25
C PRO A 34 21.42 -22.27 -17.10
N ILE A 35 20.81 -22.75 -15.99
CA ILE A 35 19.42 -22.52 -15.67
C ILE A 35 19.14 -21.05 -15.33
N THR A 36 20.05 -20.39 -14.61
CA THR A 36 19.96 -18.97 -14.27
C THR A 36 20.00 -18.12 -15.55
N ILE A 37 20.93 -18.43 -16.46
CA ILE A 37 21.06 -17.74 -17.75
C ILE A 37 19.79 -17.89 -18.58
N ARG A 38 19.22 -19.12 -18.64
CA ARG A 38 17.93 -19.37 -19.27
C ARG A 38 16.80 -18.58 -18.62
N SER A 39 16.78 -18.46 -17.29
CA SER A 39 15.75 -17.73 -16.54
C SER A 39 15.86 -16.21 -16.73
N ILE A 40 17.02 -15.68 -17.06
CA ILE A 40 17.20 -14.28 -17.42
C ILE A 40 16.77 -14.02 -18.88
N THR A 41 17.19 -14.90 -19.81
CA THR A 41 17.07 -14.65 -21.26
C THR A 41 15.80 -15.24 -21.89
N GLY A 42 15.14 -16.15 -21.20
CA GLY A 42 14.03 -16.93 -21.74
C GLY A 42 14.43 -17.91 -22.84
N LYS A 43 15.73 -18.06 -23.15
CA LYS A 43 16.26 -18.95 -24.20
C LYS A 43 17.17 -20.01 -23.62
N ALA A 44 17.14 -21.20 -24.23
CA ALA A 44 18.00 -22.29 -23.83
C ALA A 44 19.48 -21.90 -23.98
N PHE A 45 20.24 -22.16 -22.93
CA PHE A 45 21.68 -22.07 -22.91
C PHE A 45 22.23 -23.46 -22.55
N SER A 46 23.01 -24.06 -23.44
CA SER A 46 23.55 -25.41 -23.30
C SER A 46 25.07 -25.38 -23.42
N TYR A 47 25.70 -24.96 -22.35
CA TYR A 47 27.15 -25.04 -22.20
C TYR A 47 27.43 -25.62 -20.82
N PRO A 48 28.29 -26.65 -20.68
CA PRO A 48 28.61 -27.19 -19.37
C PRO A 48 29.26 -26.09 -18.51
N GLN A 49 28.73 -25.90 -17.30
CA GLN A 49 29.31 -24.95 -16.35
C GLN A 49 30.75 -25.34 -16.04
N SER A 50 31.68 -24.42 -16.20
CA SER A 50 33.10 -24.62 -15.90
C SER A 50 33.71 -23.32 -15.38
N ASN A 51 34.75 -23.45 -14.58
CA ASN A 51 35.51 -22.29 -14.08
C ASN A 51 36.49 -21.78 -15.16
N SER A 52 36.14 -21.84 -16.43
CA SER A 52 37.00 -21.48 -17.53
C SER A 52 36.60 -20.15 -18.18
N GLN A 53 37.57 -19.47 -18.75
CA GLN A 53 37.38 -18.28 -19.58
C GLN A 53 36.42 -18.57 -20.76
N GLU A 54 36.45 -19.79 -21.28
CA GLU A 54 35.60 -20.25 -22.38
C GLU A 54 34.11 -20.23 -21.99
N TYR A 55 33.78 -20.61 -20.74
CA TYR A 55 32.43 -20.51 -20.25
C TYR A 55 31.96 -19.06 -20.20
N THR A 56 32.76 -18.15 -19.65
CA THR A 56 32.47 -16.71 -19.60
C THR A 56 32.22 -16.13 -20.99
N GLU A 57 33.05 -16.50 -21.97
CA GLU A 57 32.85 -16.08 -23.37
C GLU A 57 31.57 -16.65 -23.98
N ALA A 58 31.24 -17.90 -23.69
CA ALA A 58 29.99 -18.53 -24.16
C ALA A 58 28.76 -17.83 -23.60
N VAL A 59 28.77 -17.50 -22.32
CA VAL A 59 27.72 -16.72 -21.66
C VAL A 59 27.57 -15.33 -22.31
N TYR A 60 28.65 -14.62 -22.48
CA TYR A 60 28.65 -13.30 -23.13
C TYR A 60 28.12 -13.37 -24.57
N LYS A 61 28.59 -14.34 -25.38
CA LYS A 61 28.08 -14.56 -26.75
C LYS A 61 26.59 -14.86 -26.77
N HIS A 62 26.08 -15.63 -25.79
CA HIS A 62 24.66 -15.90 -25.67
C HIS A 62 23.84 -14.62 -25.42
N PHE A 63 24.21 -13.80 -24.43
CA PHE A 63 23.54 -12.52 -24.17
C PHE A 63 23.60 -11.58 -25.38
N LYS A 64 24.73 -11.50 -26.07
CA LYS A 64 24.87 -10.72 -27.29
C LYS A 64 23.94 -11.21 -28.41
N SER A 65 23.80 -12.51 -28.59
CA SER A 65 22.94 -13.09 -29.63
C SER A 65 21.45 -12.84 -29.39
N VAL A 66 21.03 -12.84 -28.11
CA VAL A 66 19.64 -12.57 -27.73
C VAL A 66 19.29 -11.09 -27.93
N ASN A 67 20.25 -10.18 -27.76
CA ASN A 67 20.05 -8.74 -27.84
C ASN A 67 20.41 -8.12 -29.21
N SER A 68 20.68 -8.94 -30.24
CA SER A 68 21.09 -8.47 -31.57
C SER A 68 19.99 -7.79 -32.39
N LYS A 69 18.70 -7.89 -31.95
CA LYS A 69 17.54 -7.32 -32.66
C LYS A 69 16.99 -6.09 -31.92
N VAL A 70 16.66 -5.05 -32.69
CA VAL A 70 15.88 -3.92 -32.16
C VAL A 70 14.50 -4.45 -31.76
N ARG A 71 14.10 -4.16 -30.51
CA ARG A 71 12.83 -4.59 -29.95
C ARG A 71 11.81 -3.43 -29.89
N ALA A 72 10.55 -3.76 -29.94
CA ALA A 72 9.48 -2.82 -29.66
C ALA A 72 9.46 -2.45 -28.14
N MET A 73 8.89 -1.30 -27.82
CA MET A 73 8.68 -0.89 -26.43
C MET A 73 7.73 -1.87 -25.73
N THR A 74 8.16 -2.38 -24.59
CA THR A 74 7.39 -3.32 -23.76
C THR A 74 6.23 -2.62 -23.04
N LEU A 75 5.29 -3.40 -22.52
CA LEU A 75 4.20 -2.90 -21.70
C LEU A 75 4.74 -2.19 -20.43
N LEU A 76 5.74 -2.80 -19.78
CA LEU A 76 6.40 -2.20 -18.61
C LEU A 76 6.99 -0.82 -18.94
N GLU A 77 7.71 -0.67 -20.03
CA GLU A 77 8.25 0.62 -20.45
C GLU A 77 7.16 1.66 -20.73
N LYS A 78 6.04 1.24 -21.36
CA LYS A 78 4.88 2.12 -21.57
C LYS A 78 4.29 2.60 -20.25
N ASN A 79 4.13 1.72 -19.29
CA ASN A 79 3.63 2.07 -17.95
C ASN A 79 4.63 2.97 -17.20
N CYS A 80 5.93 2.73 -17.32
CA CYS A 80 6.95 3.64 -16.78
C CYS A 80 6.90 5.04 -17.43
N HIS A 81 6.57 5.13 -18.72
CA HIS A 81 6.33 6.41 -19.38
C HIS A 81 5.09 7.14 -18.86
N ILE A 82 4.03 6.43 -18.49
CA ILE A 82 2.86 7.02 -17.82
C ILE A 82 3.30 7.63 -16.49
N LEU A 83 4.01 6.86 -15.65
CA LEU A 83 4.52 7.34 -14.37
C LEU A 83 5.42 8.57 -14.55
N ARG A 84 6.36 8.50 -15.51
CA ARG A 84 7.24 9.63 -15.82
C ARG A 84 6.47 10.91 -16.10
N LYS A 85 5.42 10.84 -16.92
CA LYS A 85 4.60 12.00 -17.26
C LYS A 85 3.82 12.53 -16.05
N THR A 86 3.22 11.62 -15.28
CA THR A 86 2.37 11.98 -14.14
C THR A 86 3.18 12.65 -13.03
N PHE A 87 4.36 12.12 -12.71
CA PHE A 87 5.23 12.65 -11.65
C PHE A 87 6.29 13.63 -12.16
N GLN A 88 6.22 14.03 -13.43
CA GLN A 88 7.17 14.97 -14.08
C GLN A 88 8.64 14.56 -13.92
N LEU A 89 8.90 13.25 -13.97
CA LEU A 89 10.23 12.69 -13.75
C LEU A 89 11.16 12.88 -14.98
N PRO A 90 12.48 12.88 -14.78
CA PRO A 90 13.45 12.87 -15.85
C PRO A 90 13.24 11.70 -16.83
N LYS A 91 13.72 11.83 -18.07
CA LYS A 91 13.57 10.75 -19.09
C LYS A 91 14.27 9.46 -18.70
N GLU A 92 15.34 9.55 -17.94
CA GLU A 92 16.19 8.46 -17.44
C GLU A 92 15.41 7.55 -16.47
N SER A 93 14.40 8.09 -15.79
CA SER A 93 13.57 7.35 -14.84
C SER A 93 12.87 6.15 -15.45
N VAL A 94 12.56 6.18 -16.74
CA VAL A 94 11.88 5.06 -17.43
C VAL A 94 12.74 3.80 -17.41
N ASN A 95 14.00 3.92 -17.83
CA ASN A 95 14.92 2.79 -17.87
C ASN A 95 15.29 2.32 -16.45
N LEU A 96 15.47 3.24 -15.52
CA LEU A 96 15.80 2.92 -14.13
C LEU A 96 14.63 2.20 -13.45
N LEU A 97 13.40 2.68 -13.58
CA LEU A 97 12.20 1.99 -13.06
C LEU A 97 12.02 0.62 -13.69
N ALA A 98 12.19 0.52 -15.03
CA ALA A 98 12.07 -0.77 -15.70
C ALA A 98 13.13 -1.77 -15.19
N LEU A 99 14.37 -1.34 -14.95
CA LEU A 99 15.43 -2.16 -14.36
C LEU A 99 15.05 -2.61 -12.95
N ILE A 100 14.61 -1.69 -12.08
CA ILE A 100 14.18 -1.99 -10.71
C ILE A 100 13.04 -3.01 -10.72
N VAL A 101 12.03 -2.84 -11.58
CA VAL A 101 10.90 -3.78 -11.70
C VAL A 101 11.37 -5.16 -12.20
N VAL A 102 12.26 -5.21 -13.18
CA VAL A 102 12.83 -6.48 -13.65
C VAL A 102 13.60 -7.16 -12.53
N ASN A 103 14.39 -6.41 -11.77
CA ASN A 103 15.14 -6.93 -10.63
C ASN A 103 14.19 -7.53 -9.57
N SER A 104 13.11 -6.83 -9.26
CA SER A 104 12.12 -7.28 -8.26
C SER A 104 11.29 -8.50 -8.70
N LEU A 105 11.12 -8.72 -10.01
CA LEU A 105 10.26 -9.79 -10.55
C LEU A 105 11.02 -10.96 -11.17
N ASN A 106 12.31 -10.84 -11.39
CA ASN A 106 13.14 -11.90 -11.97
C ASN A 106 14.28 -12.28 -11.00
N PRO A 107 14.09 -13.32 -10.17
CA PRO A 107 15.08 -13.73 -9.18
C PRO A 107 16.46 -14.05 -9.80
N ALA A 108 16.49 -14.57 -11.04
CA ALA A 108 17.73 -14.85 -11.71
C ALA A 108 18.50 -13.59 -12.14
N PHE A 109 17.78 -12.52 -12.49
CA PHE A 109 18.38 -11.22 -12.75
C PHE A 109 18.86 -10.57 -11.45
N ASN A 110 18.09 -10.72 -10.36
CA ASN A 110 18.50 -10.28 -9.04
C ASN A 110 19.79 -10.99 -8.58
N GLU A 111 19.90 -12.33 -8.75
CA GLU A 111 21.11 -13.12 -8.47
C GLU A 111 22.34 -12.55 -9.21
N LEU A 112 22.18 -12.13 -10.46
CA LEU A 112 23.27 -11.49 -11.23
C LEU A 112 23.69 -10.15 -10.63
N LEU A 113 22.77 -9.34 -10.12
CA LEU A 113 23.07 -8.06 -9.51
C LEU A 113 23.59 -8.21 -8.07
N GLU A 114 23.07 -9.14 -7.30
CA GLU A 114 23.49 -9.41 -5.90
C GLU A 114 24.98 -9.76 -5.80
N THR A 115 25.51 -10.42 -6.79
CA THR A 115 26.96 -10.69 -6.86
C THR A 115 27.82 -9.44 -6.90
N HIS A 116 27.22 -8.27 -7.17
CA HIS A 116 27.85 -6.95 -7.17
C HIS A 116 27.41 -6.07 -5.97
N GLN A 117 26.47 -6.53 -5.15
CA GLN A 117 25.94 -5.76 -4.01
C GLN A 117 26.93 -5.66 -2.83
N GLY A 118 27.95 -6.50 -2.77
CA GLY A 118 29.09 -6.33 -1.85
C GLY A 118 30.01 -5.14 -2.16
N LEU A 119 29.72 -4.41 -3.25
CA LEU A 119 30.41 -3.19 -3.64
C LEU A 119 29.81 -2.00 -2.87
N SER A 120 30.62 -0.96 -2.64
CA SER A 120 30.11 0.27 -2.06
C SER A 120 29.03 0.87 -2.99
N ASP A 121 28.05 1.59 -2.41
CA ASP A 121 26.95 2.24 -3.13
C ASP A 121 27.45 3.06 -4.34
N ASN A 122 28.61 3.71 -4.21
CA ASN A 122 29.20 4.48 -5.29
C ASN A 122 29.57 3.63 -6.50
N VAL A 123 30.10 2.42 -6.29
CA VAL A 123 30.50 1.52 -7.40
C VAL A 123 29.26 0.95 -8.09
N LEU A 124 28.22 0.61 -7.32
CA LEU A 124 26.95 0.17 -7.89
C LEU A 124 26.29 1.29 -8.73
N HIS A 125 26.28 2.52 -8.23
CA HIS A 125 25.79 3.67 -9.00
C HIS A 125 26.60 3.90 -10.29
N GLN A 126 27.92 3.75 -10.25
CA GLN A 126 28.75 3.87 -11.46
C GLN A 126 28.47 2.74 -12.46
N LEU A 127 28.33 1.49 -11.99
CA LEU A 127 27.96 0.36 -12.82
C LEU A 127 26.62 0.58 -13.53
N LEU A 128 25.62 1.06 -12.80
CA LEU A 128 24.30 1.39 -13.35
C LEU A 128 24.36 2.58 -14.32
N SER A 129 25.19 3.57 -14.03
CA SER A 129 25.44 4.73 -14.89
C SER A 129 25.93 4.30 -16.26
N GLU A 130 26.95 3.44 -16.31
CA GLU A 130 27.43 2.87 -17.55
C GLU A 130 26.40 1.98 -18.26
N ALA A 131 25.74 1.08 -17.52
CA ALA A 131 24.73 0.16 -18.06
C ALA A 131 23.51 0.88 -18.64
N LEU A 132 23.07 1.97 -18.02
CA LEU A 132 21.94 2.77 -18.49
C LEU A 132 22.36 3.87 -19.48
N ASN A 133 23.66 4.06 -19.70
CA ASN A 133 24.24 5.15 -20.49
C ASN A 133 23.75 6.53 -20.04
N VAL A 134 23.86 6.79 -18.75
CA VAL A 134 23.47 8.02 -18.06
C VAL A 134 24.65 8.46 -17.22
N ASP A 135 24.97 9.73 -17.15
CA ASP A 135 26.04 10.19 -16.26
C ASP A 135 25.68 9.98 -14.78
N TYR A 136 26.71 9.83 -13.95
CA TYR A 136 26.58 9.47 -12.53
C TYR A 136 25.71 10.45 -11.74
N LEU A 137 25.86 11.76 -11.94
CA LEU A 137 25.11 12.77 -11.21
C LEU A 137 23.63 12.76 -11.61
N THR A 138 23.35 12.61 -12.90
CA THR A 138 21.99 12.48 -13.43
C THR A 138 21.33 11.20 -12.90
N LEU A 139 22.05 10.08 -12.82
CA LEU A 139 21.51 8.86 -12.24
C LEU A 139 21.17 9.04 -10.77
N LYS A 140 22.06 9.64 -9.99
CA LYS A 140 21.84 9.92 -8.56
C LYS A 140 20.63 10.81 -8.35
N SER A 141 20.51 11.92 -9.08
CA SER A 141 19.35 12.80 -9.01
C SER A 141 18.06 12.09 -9.45
N THR A 142 18.14 11.14 -10.39
CA THR A 142 17.00 10.33 -10.80
C THR A 142 16.51 9.42 -9.67
N PHE A 143 17.40 8.79 -8.91
CA PHE A 143 17.05 8.03 -7.71
C PHE A 143 16.40 8.94 -6.65
N GLU A 144 16.93 10.13 -6.42
CA GLU A 144 16.37 11.11 -5.48
C GLU A 144 14.94 11.50 -5.90
N ASN A 145 14.72 11.82 -7.17
CA ASN A 145 13.37 12.12 -7.70
C ASN A 145 12.39 10.93 -7.57
N LEU A 146 12.85 9.70 -7.77
CA LEU A 146 12.02 8.51 -7.56
C LEU A 146 11.67 8.32 -6.09
N ALA A 147 12.61 8.59 -5.19
CA ALA A 147 12.37 8.53 -3.74
C ALA A 147 11.40 9.61 -3.25
N GLU A 148 11.53 10.84 -3.76
CA GLU A 148 10.61 11.93 -3.46
C GLU A 148 9.20 11.65 -3.98
N SER A 149 9.08 11.05 -5.16
CA SER A 149 7.77 10.68 -5.73
C SER A 149 7.10 9.51 -5.02
N GLY A 150 7.80 8.80 -4.13
CA GLY A 150 7.32 7.58 -3.48
C GLY A 150 7.29 6.34 -4.40
N LEU A 151 7.72 6.47 -5.66
CA LEU A 151 7.79 5.33 -6.59
C LEU A 151 8.86 4.33 -6.21
N TRP A 152 9.86 4.78 -5.47
CA TRP A 152 10.95 3.97 -4.97
C TRP A 152 11.29 4.36 -3.52
N SER A 153 11.70 3.39 -2.71
CA SER A 153 12.11 3.61 -1.33
C SER A 153 13.55 3.16 -1.14
N SER A 154 14.45 4.07 -0.85
CA SER A 154 15.75 3.68 -0.33
C SER A 154 15.62 3.41 1.17
N SER A 155 15.86 2.20 1.62
CA SER A 155 16.39 2.05 2.97
C SER A 155 17.85 2.52 2.89
N ILE A 156 18.16 3.66 3.48
CA ILE A 156 19.48 4.32 3.40
C ILE A 156 20.61 3.43 4.00
N TYR A 157 20.27 2.25 4.52
CA TYR A 157 21.19 1.40 5.29
C TYR A 157 21.40 -0.01 4.74
N ASP A 158 20.62 -0.46 3.74
CA ASP A 158 20.79 -1.78 3.14
C ASP A 158 20.96 -1.65 1.64
N SER A 159 22.21 -1.80 1.18
CA SER A 159 22.55 -1.90 -0.24
C SER A 159 21.81 -3.05 -0.94
N GLU A 160 21.34 -4.03 -0.20
CA GLU A 160 20.58 -5.18 -0.69
C GLU A 160 19.20 -4.78 -1.23
N ASP A 161 18.55 -3.73 -0.67
CA ASP A 161 17.21 -3.29 -1.08
C ASP A 161 17.21 -2.14 -2.11
N MET A 162 18.37 -1.64 -2.49
CA MET A 162 18.49 -0.44 -3.33
C MET A 162 17.83 -0.56 -4.70
N LEU A 163 17.74 -1.76 -5.25
CA LEU A 163 17.14 -2.02 -6.56
C LEU A 163 15.85 -2.83 -6.48
N GLN A 164 15.12 -2.71 -5.37
CA GLN A 164 13.85 -3.39 -5.19
C GLN A 164 12.68 -2.41 -5.09
N ILE A 165 11.55 -2.84 -5.59
CA ILE A 165 10.25 -2.18 -5.45
C ILE A 165 9.24 -3.24 -5.00
N HIS A 166 8.22 -2.83 -4.26
CA HIS A 166 7.22 -3.78 -3.76
C HIS A 166 6.64 -4.65 -4.89
N SER A 167 6.63 -5.96 -4.68
CA SER A 167 6.27 -6.96 -5.70
C SER A 167 4.88 -6.76 -6.31
N GLY A 168 3.90 -6.34 -5.52
CA GLY A 168 2.54 -6.02 -5.99
C GLY A 168 2.51 -4.83 -6.95
N PHE A 169 3.26 -3.77 -6.68
CA PHE A 169 3.37 -2.62 -7.58
C PHE A 169 4.21 -2.95 -8.82
N ALA A 170 5.30 -3.68 -8.65
CA ALA A 170 6.11 -4.18 -9.77
C ALA A 170 5.26 -5.05 -10.73
N LYS A 171 4.45 -5.98 -10.21
CA LYS A 171 3.53 -6.79 -11.00
C LYS A 171 2.48 -5.93 -11.72
N ALA A 172 1.92 -4.91 -11.05
CA ALA A 172 0.97 -4.00 -11.68
C ALA A 172 1.61 -3.27 -12.88
N LEU A 173 2.83 -2.76 -12.71
CA LEU A 173 3.59 -2.10 -13.78
C LEU A 173 3.90 -3.04 -14.95
N ALA A 174 4.23 -4.30 -14.67
CA ALA A 174 4.61 -5.25 -15.68
C ALA A 174 3.42 -5.91 -16.41
N CYS A 175 2.24 -6.02 -15.75
CA CYS A 175 1.12 -6.83 -16.26
C CYS A 175 -0.07 -5.99 -16.77
N LYS A 176 -0.25 -4.77 -16.27
CA LYS A 176 -1.49 -4.03 -16.46
C LYS A 176 -1.43 -3.20 -17.73
N HIS A 177 -2.39 -3.38 -18.63
CA HIS A 177 -2.58 -2.50 -19.78
C HIS A 177 -3.22 -1.19 -19.33
N ALA A 178 -2.38 -0.28 -18.80
CA ALA A 178 -2.83 1.01 -18.34
C ALA A 178 -2.96 2.00 -19.51
N ARG A 179 -4.03 2.77 -19.52
CA ARG A 179 -4.25 3.90 -20.45
C ARG A 179 -3.73 5.19 -19.85
N ASP A 180 -3.87 5.29 -18.54
CA ASP A 180 -3.45 6.44 -17.76
C ASP A 180 -2.94 5.98 -16.37
N PHE A 181 -2.60 6.97 -15.57
CA PHE A 181 -2.07 6.70 -14.24
C PHE A 181 -3.13 6.15 -13.28
N SER A 182 -4.40 6.50 -13.42
CA SER A 182 -5.48 6.02 -12.54
C SER A 182 -5.64 4.50 -12.64
N ASP A 183 -5.42 3.95 -13.83
CA ASP A 183 -5.38 2.50 -14.02
C ASP A 183 -4.25 1.85 -13.20
N LEU A 184 -3.06 2.48 -13.12
CA LEU A 184 -1.91 1.93 -12.39
C LEU A 184 -2.06 2.00 -10.88
N ILE A 185 -2.64 3.10 -10.37
CA ILE A 185 -2.73 3.37 -8.93
C ILE A 185 -3.93 2.75 -8.24
N SER A 186 -4.85 2.15 -8.98
CA SER A 186 -6.01 1.48 -8.35
C SER A 186 -5.61 0.42 -7.30
N ASN A 187 -4.35 0.01 -7.28
CA ASN A 187 -3.76 -0.83 -6.24
C ASN A 187 -3.16 -0.02 -5.07
N VAL A 188 -2.98 1.29 -5.22
CA VAL A 188 -2.39 2.21 -4.22
C VAL A 188 -3.47 2.95 -3.47
N VAL A 189 -4.38 3.57 -4.20
CA VAL A 189 -5.50 4.34 -3.66
C VAL A 189 -6.80 3.98 -4.36
N THR A 190 -7.91 4.12 -3.64
CA THR A 190 -9.25 3.88 -4.18
C THR A 190 -10.14 5.08 -3.83
N LEU A 191 -10.89 5.60 -4.79
CA LEU A 191 -11.91 6.60 -4.48
C LEU A 191 -12.95 5.97 -3.54
N SER A 192 -13.17 6.61 -2.40
CA SER A 192 -14.14 6.17 -1.41
C SER A 192 -15.56 6.23 -1.96
N SER A 193 -16.38 5.26 -1.61
CA SER A 193 -17.82 5.35 -1.88
C SER A 193 -18.44 6.52 -1.13
N LYS A 194 -19.59 7.01 -1.61
CA LYS A 194 -20.39 7.97 -0.85
C LYS A 194 -20.73 7.42 0.53
N PRO A 195 -20.91 8.29 1.54
CA PRO A 195 -21.32 7.83 2.87
C PRO A 195 -22.68 7.13 2.80
N ASP A 196 -22.80 6.01 3.50
CA ASP A 196 -24.06 5.27 3.66
C ASP A 196 -24.90 5.82 4.80
N LEU A 197 -24.23 6.43 5.80
CA LEU A 197 -24.86 7.08 6.96
C LEU A 197 -25.11 8.57 6.68
N ARG A 198 -26.02 9.16 7.44
CA ARG A 198 -26.39 10.58 7.38
C ARG A 198 -25.83 11.32 8.59
N LEU A 199 -25.79 12.64 8.52
CA LEU A 199 -25.36 13.47 9.64
C LEU A 199 -26.25 13.27 10.88
N SER A 200 -27.55 13.01 10.69
CA SER A 200 -28.46 12.67 11.77
C SER A 200 -28.07 11.43 12.58
N ASP A 201 -27.31 10.51 11.99
CA ASP A 201 -26.82 9.32 12.69
C ASP A 201 -25.68 9.64 13.66
N PHE A 202 -25.14 10.86 13.57
CA PHE A 202 -24.06 11.39 14.39
C PHE A 202 -24.45 12.61 15.23
N GLU A 203 -25.76 12.85 15.47
CA GLU A 203 -26.24 13.99 16.30
C GLU A 203 -25.71 13.98 17.73
N HIS A 204 -25.27 12.81 18.22
CA HIS A 204 -24.66 12.67 19.54
C HIS A 204 -23.21 13.21 19.60
N LEU A 205 -22.61 13.59 18.46
CA LEU A 205 -21.29 14.20 18.36
C LEU A 205 -21.42 15.71 18.26
N ASP A 206 -20.51 16.42 18.91
CA ASP A 206 -20.29 17.84 18.61
C ASP A 206 -19.55 17.93 17.27
N SER A 207 -20.34 18.02 16.20
CA SER A 207 -19.83 18.04 14.83
C SER A 207 -19.53 19.45 14.31
N ASP A 208 -19.85 20.49 15.05
CA ASP A 208 -19.71 21.89 14.59
C ASP A 208 -18.25 22.24 14.30
N VAL A 209 -17.33 21.88 15.21
CA VAL A 209 -15.90 22.16 15.04
C VAL A 209 -15.30 21.37 13.87
N PRO A 210 -15.48 20.03 13.76
CA PRO A 210 -14.99 19.25 12.61
C PRO A 210 -15.49 19.75 11.26
N PHE A 211 -16.76 20.11 11.14
CA PHE A 211 -17.32 20.62 9.88
C PHE A 211 -16.88 22.05 9.58
N ALA A 212 -16.75 22.92 10.58
CA ALA A 212 -16.20 24.25 10.41
C ALA A 212 -14.74 24.18 9.98
N PHE A 213 -13.96 23.30 10.60
CA PHE A 213 -12.56 23.06 10.24
C PHE A 213 -12.43 22.58 8.80
N SER A 214 -13.20 21.57 8.38
CA SER A 214 -13.17 21.03 7.02
C SER A 214 -13.51 22.07 5.95
N ARG A 215 -14.47 22.97 6.23
CA ARG A 215 -14.81 24.09 5.34
C ARG A 215 -13.71 25.17 5.29
N GLY A 216 -13.10 25.46 6.44
CA GLY A 216 -12.05 26.48 6.54
C GLY A 216 -10.75 26.10 5.84
N ILE A 217 -10.49 24.83 5.57
CA ILE A 217 -9.28 24.37 4.88
C ILE A 217 -9.21 24.89 3.43
N ASP A 218 -10.35 25.12 2.78
CA ASP A 218 -10.37 25.61 1.39
C ASP A 218 -9.81 27.05 1.28
N GLU A 219 -9.80 27.78 2.37
CA GLU A 219 -9.30 29.18 2.46
C GLU A 219 -7.83 29.25 2.93
N MET A 220 -7.20 28.09 3.28
CA MET A 220 -5.85 28.05 3.87
C MET A 220 -4.91 27.13 3.07
N PRO A 221 -3.58 27.30 3.24
CA PRO A 221 -2.62 26.34 2.69
C PRO A 221 -2.92 24.92 3.19
N LYS A 222 -3.08 23.99 2.26
CA LYS A 222 -3.45 22.57 2.56
C LYS A 222 -2.28 21.75 3.14
N SER A 223 -1.09 22.34 3.24
CA SER A 223 0.09 21.67 3.77
C SER A 223 0.00 21.46 5.28
N GLY A 224 0.35 20.27 5.75
CA GLY A 224 0.40 19.92 7.17
C GLY A 224 -0.97 19.63 7.80
N VAL A 225 -2.05 19.50 7.00
CA VAL A 225 -3.41 19.28 7.54
C VAL A 225 -3.63 17.79 7.78
N ASN A 226 -3.74 17.40 9.05
CA ASN A 226 -4.03 16.04 9.50
C ASN A 226 -5.18 16.04 10.50
N ILE A 227 -6.18 15.20 10.26
CA ILE A 227 -7.30 14.97 11.18
C ILE A 227 -7.17 13.55 11.74
N LEU A 228 -7.23 13.39 13.04
CA LEU A 228 -7.28 12.08 13.70
C LEU A 228 -8.70 11.79 14.17
N LEU A 229 -9.27 10.71 13.68
CA LEU A 229 -10.53 10.15 14.17
C LEU A 229 -10.23 8.90 14.99
N HIS A 230 -10.66 8.86 16.25
CA HIS A 230 -10.43 7.70 17.10
C HIS A 230 -11.69 7.29 17.85
N GLY A 231 -11.69 6.09 18.42
CA GLY A 231 -12.81 5.51 19.14
C GLY A 231 -12.91 4.01 18.92
N ALA A 232 -13.85 3.35 19.58
CA ALA A 232 -14.02 1.90 19.50
C ALA A 232 -14.26 1.40 18.06
N ALA A 233 -13.98 0.13 17.82
CA ALA A 233 -14.26 -0.49 16.52
C ALA A 233 -15.78 -0.44 16.23
N GLY A 234 -16.14 -0.12 14.97
CA GLY A 234 -17.54 -0.13 14.54
C GLY A 234 -18.38 1.09 14.90
N VAL A 235 -17.84 2.13 15.54
CA VAL A 235 -18.59 3.37 15.86
C VAL A 235 -18.86 4.27 14.64
N GLY A 236 -18.45 3.87 13.46
CA GLY A 236 -18.71 4.62 12.23
C GLY A 236 -17.64 5.64 11.81
N LYS A 237 -16.41 5.54 12.32
CA LYS A 237 -15.30 6.47 12.00
C LYS A 237 -15.11 6.70 10.51
N THR A 238 -15.07 5.63 9.71
CA THR A 238 -14.91 5.70 8.26
C THR A 238 -16.11 6.38 7.59
N GLN A 239 -17.34 6.14 8.06
CA GLN A 239 -18.53 6.82 7.57
C GLN A 239 -18.53 8.31 7.94
N TYR A 240 -18.09 8.65 9.13
CA TYR A 240 -17.94 10.04 9.56
C TYR A 240 -16.90 10.79 8.74
N ALA A 241 -15.76 10.17 8.44
CA ALA A 241 -14.75 10.72 7.54
C ALA A 241 -15.33 11.02 6.13
N LYS A 242 -16.11 10.07 5.58
CA LYS A 242 -16.81 10.27 4.30
C LYS A 242 -17.80 11.41 4.36
N LEU A 243 -18.55 11.57 5.47
CA LEU A 243 -19.48 12.67 5.67
C LEU A 243 -18.76 14.03 5.74
N LEU A 244 -17.66 14.13 6.48
CA LEU A 244 -16.86 15.35 6.58
C LEU A 244 -16.43 15.86 5.18
N VAL A 245 -15.89 14.96 4.37
CA VAL A 245 -15.38 15.31 3.04
C VAL A 245 -16.53 15.55 2.05
N ASN A 246 -17.61 14.80 2.13
CA ASN A 246 -18.78 14.99 1.28
C ASN A 246 -19.47 16.34 1.51
N GLN A 247 -19.45 16.88 2.73
CA GLN A 247 -20.03 18.19 3.05
C GLN A 247 -19.35 19.36 2.34
N ILE A 248 -18.10 19.21 1.98
CA ILE A 248 -17.31 20.22 1.23
C ILE A 248 -17.22 19.88 -0.26
N ASN A 249 -17.99 18.89 -0.74
CA ASN A 249 -17.98 18.41 -2.12
C ASN A 249 -16.57 17.98 -2.62
N ALA A 250 -15.73 17.50 -1.72
CA ALA A 250 -14.40 16.99 -2.06
C ALA A 250 -14.41 15.47 -2.28
N ASN A 251 -13.34 14.95 -2.87
CA ASN A 251 -13.14 13.54 -3.15
C ASN A 251 -12.25 12.91 -2.06
N LEU A 252 -12.72 11.86 -1.43
CA LEU A 252 -11.96 11.11 -0.43
C LEU A 252 -11.33 9.87 -1.08
N TYR A 253 -10.01 9.74 -0.99
CA TYR A 253 -9.26 8.61 -1.53
C TYR A 253 -8.67 7.78 -0.39
N GLU A 254 -9.02 6.50 -0.33
CA GLU A 254 -8.51 5.56 0.66
C GLU A 254 -7.14 5.02 0.24
N VAL A 255 -6.13 5.20 1.08
CA VAL A 255 -4.80 4.59 0.90
C VAL A 255 -4.85 3.16 1.39
N LYS A 256 -4.60 2.20 0.50
CA LYS A 256 -4.72 0.77 0.82
C LYS A 256 -3.70 0.33 1.86
N ALA A 257 -4.16 -0.48 2.80
CA ALA A 257 -3.33 -1.06 3.86
C ALA A 257 -2.46 -2.23 3.35
N LYS A 258 -2.96 -2.99 2.37
CA LYS A 258 -2.26 -4.15 1.79
C LYS A 258 -2.25 -4.00 0.27
N GLY A 259 -1.10 -4.24 -0.34
CA GLY A 259 -1.04 -4.47 -1.78
C GLY A 259 -1.98 -5.62 -2.12
N GLY A 260 -3.01 -5.36 -2.97
CA GLY A 260 -4.04 -6.36 -3.26
C GLY A 260 -3.45 -7.67 -3.73
N ASP A 261 -4.03 -8.74 -3.26
CA ASP A 261 -4.13 -10.13 -3.76
C ASP A 261 -2.91 -10.86 -4.37
N LEU A 262 -1.68 -10.40 -4.16
CA LEU A 262 -0.49 -10.99 -4.80
C LEU A 262 0.66 -11.32 -3.82
N SER A 263 0.39 -11.44 -2.52
CA SER A 263 1.37 -11.97 -1.58
C SER A 263 1.41 -13.50 -1.70
N SER A 264 2.57 -14.06 -2.06
CA SER A 264 2.83 -15.48 -1.92
C SER A 264 2.84 -15.87 -0.43
N PRO A 265 2.44 -17.10 -0.08
CA PRO A 265 2.38 -17.57 1.31
C PRO A 265 3.72 -17.58 2.06
N ASP A 266 4.84 -17.46 1.34
CA ASP A 266 6.20 -17.55 1.90
C ASP A 266 6.72 -16.22 2.51
N ASP A 267 5.98 -15.11 2.35
CA ASP A 267 6.39 -13.76 2.82
C ASP A 267 5.93 -13.43 4.26
N GLU A 268 5.45 -14.39 5.04
CA GLU A 268 4.78 -14.11 6.34
C GLU A 268 5.69 -13.59 7.47
N LEU A 269 6.99 -13.82 7.45
CA LEU A 269 7.91 -13.42 8.54
C LEU A 269 8.53 -12.03 8.37
N ASP A 270 8.71 -11.56 7.14
CA ASP A 270 9.12 -10.18 6.83
C ASP A 270 7.93 -9.22 6.63
N SER A 271 6.72 -9.75 6.68
CA SER A 271 5.49 -9.13 6.17
C SER A 271 5.03 -7.88 6.95
N ARG A 272 5.32 -7.74 8.25
CA ARG A 272 4.83 -6.58 9.03
C ARG A 272 5.64 -5.32 8.78
N ARG A 273 6.96 -5.41 8.70
CA ARG A 273 7.82 -4.25 8.38
C ARG A 273 7.64 -3.83 6.93
N SER A 274 7.52 -4.80 6.02
CA SER A 274 7.31 -4.54 4.59
C SER A 274 5.93 -3.92 4.32
N SER A 275 4.87 -4.30 5.04
CA SER A 275 3.52 -3.74 4.85
C SER A 275 3.42 -2.27 5.27
N THR A 276 4.04 -1.89 6.39
CA THR A 276 4.05 -0.50 6.86
C THR A 276 4.88 0.40 5.94
N GLN A 277 6.06 -0.06 5.52
CA GLN A 277 6.89 0.68 4.57
C GLN A 277 6.17 0.90 3.24
N LEU A 278 5.51 -0.14 2.74
CA LEU A 278 4.68 -0.05 1.54
C LEU A 278 3.56 0.99 1.69
N ARG A 279 2.87 0.98 2.81
CA ARG A 279 1.78 1.91 3.08
C ARG A 279 2.25 3.36 3.13
N LEU A 280 3.42 3.61 3.73
CA LEU A 280 4.06 4.92 3.70
C LEU A 280 4.51 5.33 2.30
N GLN A 281 4.98 4.38 1.51
CA GLN A 281 5.34 4.60 0.12
C GLN A 281 4.09 4.97 -0.70
N TYR A 282 2.99 4.24 -0.52
CA TYR A 282 1.70 4.56 -1.15
C TYR A 282 1.17 5.93 -0.75
N LEU A 283 1.33 6.29 0.52
CA LEU A 283 0.93 7.61 1.01
C LEU A 283 1.74 8.73 0.35
N LYS A 284 3.06 8.59 0.23
CA LYS A 284 3.90 9.55 -0.51
C LYS A 284 3.49 9.68 -1.97
N MET A 285 3.25 8.54 -2.64
CA MET A 285 2.74 8.55 -4.02
C MET A 285 1.41 9.29 -4.12
N ALA A 286 0.49 9.07 -3.19
CA ALA A 286 -0.79 9.74 -3.15
C ALA A 286 -0.65 11.25 -2.94
N TYR A 287 0.24 11.69 -2.05
CA TYR A 287 0.51 13.12 -1.85
C TYR A 287 0.99 13.79 -3.15
N ARG A 288 1.96 13.21 -3.82
CA ARG A 288 2.48 13.75 -5.08
C ARG A 288 1.43 13.71 -6.21
N LEU A 289 0.62 12.67 -6.24
CA LEU A 289 -0.44 12.53 -7.24
C LEU A 289 -1.51 13.62 -7.11
N PHE A 290 -1.95 13.89 -5.88
CA PHE A 290 -3.08 14.78 -5.61
C PHE A 290 -2.65 16.20 -5.23
N GLU A 291 -1.35 16.50 -5.22
CA GLU A 291 -0.80 17.82 -4.86
C GLU A 291 -1.44 18.98 -5.63
N SER A 292 -1.75 18.76 -6.91
CA SER A 292 -2.38 19.77 -7.77
C SER A 292 -3.93 19.74 -7.76
N GLN A 293 -4.53 18.79 -7.05
CA GLN A 293 -5.99 18.63 -6.98
C GLN A 293 -6.53 19.26 -5.70
N SER A 294 -7.25 20.37 -5.87
CA SER A 294 -7.78 21.13 -4.72
C SER A 294 -8.89 20.42 -3.95
N ASP A 295 -9.58 19.47 -4.59
CA ASP A 295 -10.70 18.72 -4.04
C ASP A 295 -10.34 17.32 -3.53
N ALA A 296 -9.06 16.97 -3.49
CA ALA A 296 -8.61 15.66 -3.02
C ALA A 296 -8.32 15.66 -1.52
N TRP A 297 -8.79 14.62 -0.86
CA TRP A 297 -8.51 14.27 0.55
C TRP A 297 -8.06 12.82 0.62
N LEU A 298 -7.19 12.49 1.56
CA LEU A 298 -6.74 11.12 1.79
C LEU A 298 -7.33 10.55 3.09
N LEU A 299 -7.59 9.25 3.08
CA LEU A 299 -8.02 8.48 4.23
C LEU A 299 -7.03 7.35 4.48
N ILE A 300 -6.58 7.25 5.72
CA ILE A 300 -5.74 6.15 6.22
C ILE A 300 -6.50 5.49 7.36
N ASP A 301 -7.12 4.36 7.08
CA ASP A 301 -7.83 3.58 8.09
C ASP A 301 -6.86 2.61 8.78
N GLU A 302 -7.11 2.25 10.05
CA GLU A 302 -6.25 1.38 10.85
C GLU A 302 -4.77 1.84 10.85
N CYS A 303 -4.54 3.12 11.19
CA CYS A 303 -3.20 3.72 11.10
C CYS A 303 -2.25 3.32 12.24
N GLU A 304 -2.71 2.53 13.20
CA GLU A 304 -1.93 2.08 14.35
C GLU A 304 -0.69 1.28 13.97
N ASP A 305 -0.73 0.52 12.88
CA ASP A 305 0.41 -0.24 12.37
C ASP A 305 1.56 0.70 11.94
N ILE A 306 1.23 1.83 11.33
CA ILE A 306 2.19 2.86 10.94
C ILE A 306 2.91 3.41 12.18
N PHE A 307 2.15 3.78 13.22
CA PHE A 307 2.72 4.39 14.42
C PHE A 307 3.44 3.37 15.32
N ALA A 308 2.92 2.15 15.45
CA ALA A 308 3.54 1.09 16.25
C ALA A 308 4.93 0.71 15.72
N SER A 309 5.11 0.62 14.41
CA SER A 309 6.40 0.30 13.80
C SER A 309 7.47 1.37 14.08
N PHE A 310 7.08 2.63 14.24
CA PHE A 310 7.99 3.73 14.58
C PHE A 310 8.39 3.79 16.05
N SER A 311 7.59 3.21 16.94
CA SER A 311 7.95 3.12 18.36
C SER A 311 9.15 2.20 18.58
N LEU A 312 9.34 1.21 17.70
CA LEU A 312 10.41 0.21 17.74
C LEU A 312 11.62 0.57 16.87
N SER A 313 11.54 1.64 16.08
CA SER A 313 12.51 1.95 15.03
C SER A 313 13.54 3.01 15.42
N THR A 314 14.60 3.13 14.63
CA THR A 314 15.68 4.10 14.79
C THR A 314 15.20 5.55 14.66
N ARG A 315 15.99 6.51 15.19
CA ARG A 315 15.74 7.96 15.17
C ARG A 315 15.37 8.49 13.77
N ILE A 316 16.00 7.96 12.73
CA ILE A 316 15.79 8.39 11.34
C ILE A 316 14.38 8.08 10.82
N SER A 317 13.81 6.94 11.21
CA SER A 317 12.43 6.59 10.84
C SER A 317 11.41 7.55 11.47
N LYS A 318 11.66 8.00 12.71
CA LYS A 318 10.81 8.97 13.42
C LYS A 318 10.78 10.32 12.72
N ASP A 319 11.94 10.82 12.31
CA ASP A 319 12.04 12.11 11.62
C ASP A 319 11.29 12.07 10.27
N ARG A 320 11.34 10.96 9.55
CA ARG A 320 10.60 10.78 8.29
C ARG A 320 9.08 10.81 8.48
N LEU A 321 8.57 10.16 9.54
CA LEU A 321 7.14 10.22 9.85
C LEU A 321 6.71 11.62 10.25
N HIS A 322 7.52 12.31 11.06
CA HIS A 322 7.27 13.71 11.44
C HIS A 322 7.21 14.60 10.19
N GLN A 323 8.17 14.48 9.28
CA GLN A 323 8.17 15.22 8.03
C GLN A 323 6.93 14.92 7.17
N LEU A 324 6.50 13.67 7.13
CA LEU A 324 5.32 13.26 6.37
C LEU A 324 4.04 13.86 6.93
N LEU A 325 3.94 14.02 8.27
CA LEU A 325 2.81 14.69 8.92
C LEU A 325 2.87 16.22 8.80
N GLU A 326 4.07 16.82 8.83
CA GLU A 326 4.25 18.28 8.79
C GLU A 326 4.14 18.87 7.38
N PHE A 327 4.55 18.10 6.36
CA PHE A 327 4.69 18.58 4.98
C PHE A 327 3.79 17.84 4.00
N ASN A 328 2.73 17.18 4.48
CA ASN A 328 1.75 16.61 3.56
C ASN A 328 1.11 17.73 2.72
N THR A 329 0.98 17.47 1.42
CA THR A 329 0.42 18.43 0.45
C THR A 329 -1.08 18.29 0.27
N VAL A 330 -1.67 17.21 0.81
CA VAL A 330 -3.08 16.86 0.68
C VAL A 330 -3.67 16.62 2.07
N PRO A 331 -4.80 17.24 2.45
CA PRO A 331 -5.46 16.98 3.72
C PRO A 331 -5.70 15.50 3.93
N THR A 332 -5.34 14.99 5.11
CA THR A 332 -5.36 13.56 5.40
C THR A 332 -6.13 13.28 6.68
N ILE A 333 -7.08 12.34 6.58
CA ILE A 333 -7.82 11.80 7.72
C ILE A 333 -7.19 10.46 8.11
N TRP A 334 -6.82 10.35 9.37
CA TRP A 334 -6.25 9.17 10.01
C TRP A 334 -7.27 8.56 10.94
N ILE A 335 -7.49 7.27 10.83
CA ILE A 335 -8.43 6.53 11.68
C ILE A 335 -7.68 5.49 12.49
N THR A 336 -7.96 5.44 13.80
CA THR A 336 -7.42 4.42 14.70
C THR A 336 -8.48 3.94 15.70
N ASN A 337 -8.34 2.67 16.11
CA ASN A 337 -9.05 2.11 17.26
C ASN A 337 -8.21 2.23 18.54
N HIS A 338 -6.91 2.51 18.41
CA HIS A 338 -5.91 2.47 19.47
C HIS A 338 -5.08 3.76 19.52
N PRO A 339 -5.69 4.90 19.95
CA PRO A 339 -4.99 6.18 20.00
C PRO A 339 -3.77 6.17 20.95
N GLU A 340 -3.76 5.27 21.94
CA GLU A 340 -2.65 5.05 22.88
C GLU A 340 -1.36 4.57 22.19
N ASN A 341 -1.47 3.97 21.00
CA ASN A 341 -0.32 3.51 20.21
C ASN A 341 0.34 4.64 19.40
N ILE A 342 -0.28 5.83 19.36
CA ILE A 342 0.27 6.98 18.64
C ILE A 342 1.23 7.74 19.55
N PRO A 343 2.51 7.91 19.17
CA PRO A 343 3.46 8.67 19.97
C PRO A 343 3.01 10.12 20.17
N ILE A 344 3.22 10.67 21.38
CA ILE A 344 2.86 12.06 21.73
C ILE A 344 3.49 13.05 20.76
N SER A 345 4.71 12.76 20.27
CA SER A 345 5.38 13.59 19.26
C SER A 345 4.60 13.67 17.94
N CYS A 346 3.89 12.61 17.56
CA CYS A 346 3.04 12.59 16.38
C CYS A 346 1.68 13.27 16.65
N LEU A 347 1.10 13.05 17.85
CA LEU A 347 -0.20 13.67 18.22
C LEU A 347 -0.19 15.20 18.09
N ARG A 348 0.93 15.85 18.40
CA ARG A 348 1.09 17.31 18.27
C ARG A 348 1.04 17.82 16.83
N ARG A 349 1.08 16.94 15.83
CA ARG A 349 1.06 17.26 14.40
C ARG A 349 -0.29 17.02 13.75
N PHE A 350 -1.27 16.63 14.54
CA PHE A 350 -2.65 16.60 14.11
C PHE A 350 -3.29 17.95 14.31
N SER A 351 -3.88 18.49 13.26
CA SER A 351 -4.56 19.78 13.26
C SER A 351 -5.91 19.71 13.98
N LEU A 352 -6.51 18.53 13.97
CA LEU A 352 -7.77 18.23 14.65
C LEU A 352 -7.76 16.78 15.14
N VAL A 353 -8.23 16.56 16.36
CA VAL A 353 -8.44 15.24 16.95
C VAL A 353 -9.92 15.13 17.36
N VAL A 354 -10.59 14.10 16.89
CA VAL A 354 -12.03 13.87 17.14
C VAL A 354 -12.22 12.47 17.71
N GLU A 355 -12.81 12.40 18.89
CA GLU A 355 -13.25 11.14 19.46
C GLU A 355 -14.67 10.83 18.97
N LEU A 356 -14.88 9.61 18.48
CA LEU A 356 -16.19 9.07 18.20
C LEU A 356 -16.56 8.13 19.37
N PRO A 357 -17.36 8.59 20.33
CA PRO A 357 -17.79 7.78 21.47
C PRO A 357 -18.75 6.68 21.00
N ASN A 358 -18.98 5.70 21.86
CA ASN A 358 -20.00 4.70 21.63
C ASN A 358 -21.39 5.37 21.53
N LEU A 359 -22.22 4.87 20.64
CA LEU A 359 -23.59 5.35 20.47
C LEU A 359 -24.34 5.30 21.80
N PRO A 360 -25.11 6.35 22.17
CA PRO A 360 -25.99 6.29 23.31
C PRO A 360 -27.08 5.22 23.11
N THR A 361 -27.67 4.71 24.21
CA THR A 361 -28.63 3.58 24.17
C THR A 361 -29.77 3.78 23.18
N ASN A 362 -30.30 5.00 23.07
CA ASN A 362 -31.37 5.33 22.12
C ASN A 362 -30.89 5.21 20.67
N GLY A 363 -29.72 5.75 20.36
CA GLY A 363 -29.12 5.61 19.04
C GLY A 363 -28.77 4.16 18.68
N LYS A 364 -28.34 3.36 19.67
CA LYS A 364 -28.16 1.91 19.50
C LYS A 364 -29.44 1.19 19.17
N LEU A 365 -30.57 1.57 19.77
CA LEU A 365 -31.90 0.98 19.48
C LEU A 365 -32.35 1.26 18.05
N ASP A 366 -32.15 2.47 17.56
CA ASP A 366 -32.48 2.85 16.19
C ASP A 366 -31.59 2.11 15.19
N MET A 367 -30.28 2.00 15.47
CA MET A 367 -29.33 1.22 14.69
C MET A 367 -29.75 -0.26 14.64
N VAL A 368 -30.00 -0.89 15.78
CA VAL A 368 -30.47 -2.30 15.85
C VAL A 368 -31.77 -2.46 15.04
N SER A 369 -32.70 -1.52 15.17
CA SER A 369 -33.97 -1.57 14.43
C SER A 369 -33.79 -1.43 12.93
N SER A 370 -32.80 -0.65 12.49
CA SER A 370 -32.42 -0.48 11.08
C SER A 370 -31.73 -1.74 10.51
N CYS A 371 -30.71 -2.26 11.21
CA CYS A 371 -29.97 -3.46 10.78
C CYS A 371 -30.90 -4.68 10.59
N PHE A 372 -31.82 -4.87 11.51
CA PHE A 372 -32.73 -6.01 11.49
C PHE A 372 -34.11 -5.72 10.89
N LYS A 373 -34.22 -4.68 10.06
CA LYS A 373 -35.46 -4.35 9.36
C LYS A 373 -35.98 -5.55 8.55
N GLY A 374 -37.23 -5.96 8.81
CA GLY A 374 -37.88 -7.08 8.13
C GLY A 374 -37.73 -8.45 8.81
N LEU A 375 -36.88 -8.58 9.83
CA LEU A 375 -36.66 -9.87 10.53
C LEU A 375 -37.65 -10.15 11.66
N ARG A 376 -38.52 -9.20 12.00
CA ARG A 376 -39.60 -9.35 13.03
C ARG A 376 -39.11 -9.75 14.42
N LEU A 377 -37.98 -9.16 14.88
CA LEU A 377 -37.47 -9.39 16.22
C LEU A 377 -38.40 -8.78 17.30
N SER A 378 -38.44 -9.40 18.47
CA SER A 378 -39.18 -8.88 19.63
C SER A 378 -38.57 -7.57 20.15
N LYS A 379 -39.39 -6.72 20.76
CA LYS A 379 -38.94 -5.45 21.32
C LYS A 379 -37.88 -5.67 22.42
N GLY A 380 -38.12 -6.62 23.33
CA GLY A 380 -37.18 -6.94 24.41
C GLY A 380 -35.82 -7.45 23.89
N PHE A 381 -35.82 -8.21 22.79
CA PHE A 381 -34.58 -8.66 22.18
C PHE A 381 -33.76 -7.51 21.57
N LYS A 382 -34.45 -6.56 20.91
CA LYS A 382 -33.79 -5.35 20.38
C LYS A 382 -33.20 -4.48 21.49
N GLU A 383 -33.94 -4.30 22.57
CA GLU A 383 -33.49 -3.56 23.78
C GLU A 383 -32.28 -4.26 24.42
N LYS A 384 -32.27 -5.59 24.48
CA LYS A 384 -31.13 -6.39 24.96
C LYS A 384 -29.90 -6.18 24.11
N LEU A 385 -30.01 -6.22 22.76
CA LEU A 385 -28.91 -5.95 21.85
C LEU A 385 -28.39 -4.52 21.97
N ALA A 386 -29.28 -3.53 22.10
CA ALA A 386 -28.89 -2.13 22.24
C ALA A 386 -28.15 -1.83 23.56
N ASN A 387 -28.46 -2.56 24.63
CA ASN A 387 -27.76 -2.44 25.90
C ASN A 387 -26.43 -3.24 25.97
N SER A 388 -26.16 -4.08 25.01
CA SER A 388 -24.92 -4.82 24.95
C SER A 388 -23.77 -3.93 24.43
N GLU A 389 -22.68 -3.84 25.17
CA GLU A 389 -21.46 -3.15 24.72
C GLU A 389 -20.78 -3.90 23.58
N ALA A 390 -20.90 -5.22 23.57
CA ALA A 390 -20.33 -6.09 22.56
C ALA A 390 -21.08 -6.07 21.21
N ALA A 391 -22.30 -5.54 21.16
CA ALA A 391 -23.11 -5.46 19.94
C ALA A 391 -22.67 -4.28 19.06
N THR A 392 -21.54 -4.41 18.39
CA THR A 392 -21.06 -3.39 17.44
C THR A 392 -21.87 -3.39 16.15
N PRO A 393 -21.97 -2.26 15.42
CA PRO A 393 -22.68 -2.17 14.14
C PRO A 393 -22.30 -3.28 13.16
N ALA A 394 -21.00 -3.54 13.00
CA ALA A 394 -20.48 -4.55 12.09
C ALA A 394 -20.95 -5.98 12.46
N LEU A 395 -20.94 -6.32 13.75
CA LEU A 395 -21.46 -7.63 14.22
C LEU A 395 -22.95 -7.77 14.00
N LEU A 396 -23.72 -6.68 14.21
CA LEU A 396 -25.16 -6.68 13.98
C LEU A 396 -25.52 -6.82 12.51
N GLU A 397 -24.78 -6.16 11.61
CA GLU A 397 -24.97 -6.29 10.16
C GLU A 397 -24.64 -7.72 9.68
N ASN A 398 -23.54 -8.30 10.18
CA ASN A 398 -23.19 -9.68 9.86
C ASN A 398 -24.26 -10.67 10.36
N ALA A 399 -24.77 -10.48 11.59
CA ALA A 399 -25.85 -11.29 12.12
C ALA A 399 -27.15 -11.13 11.32
N ALA A 400 -27.48 -9.91 10.87
CA ALA A 400 -28.62 -9.67 10.00
C ALA A 400 -28.45 -10.34 8.64
N THR A 401 -27.26 -10.31 8.08
CA THR A 401 -26.92 -10.99 6.82
C THR A 401 -27.04 -12.51 6.96
N LEU A 402 -26.54 -13.08 8.06
CA LEU A 402 -26.73 -14.50 8.38
C LEU A 402 -28.21 -14.88 8.38
N CYS A 403 -29.04 -14.11 9.09
CA CYS A 403 -30.49 -14.37 9.12
C CYS A 403 -31.17 -14.27 7.75
N LYS A 404 -30.72 -13.33 6.89
CA LYS A 404 -31.21 -13.18 5.52
C LYS A 404 -30.82 -14.39 4.65
N ILE A 405 -29.56 -14.82 4.74
CA ILE A 405 -29.05 -15.99 4.00
C ILE A 405 -29.82 -17.25 4.42
N CYS A 406 -30.02 -17.45 5.73
CA CYS A 406 -30.77 -18.58 6.27
C CYS A 406 -32.29 -18.45 6.13
N SER A 407 -32.80 -17.31 5.64
CA SER A 407 -34.23 -17.02 5.47
C SER A 407 -35.05 -17.16 6.77
N VAL A 408 -34.45 -16.91 7.94
CA VAL A 408 -35.09 -17.02 9.25
C VAL A 408 -35.69 -15.67 9.71
N LYS A 409 -36.79 -15.71 10.50
CA LYS A 409 -37.46 -14.52 11.06
C LYS A 409 -38.04 -14.83 12.44
N GLY A 410 -38.34 -13.77 13.20
CA GLY A 410 -38.93 -13.91 14.54
C GLY A 410 -38.02 -14.62 15.53
N ALA A 411 -38.57 -15.51 16.35
CA ALA A 411 -37.81 -16.23 17.39
C ALA A 411 -36.62 -17.04 16.84
N ALA A 412 -36.75 -17.65 15.65
CA ALA A 412 -35.64 -18.36 15.01
C ALA A 412 -34.48 -17.41 14.64
N ALA A 413 -34.79 -16.18 14.16
CA ALA A 413 -33.74 -15.20 13.90
C ALA A 413 -33.06 -14.73 15.21
N GLU A 414 -33.78 -14.58 16.29
CA GLU A 414 -33.21 -14.22 17.61
C GLU A 414 -32.24 -15.30 18.11
N GLU A 415 -32.54 -16.56 17.90
CA GLU A 415 -31.65 -17.69 18.24
C GLU A 415 -30.39 -17.66 17.41
N TYR A 416 -30.49 -17.47 16.07
CA TYR A 416 -29.34 -17.37 15.16
C TYR A 416 -28.43 -16.19 15.51
N ILE A 417 -29.01 -15.02 15.80
CA ILE A 417 -28.28 -13.83 16.20
C ILE A 417 -27.52 -14.08 17.52
N ASN A 418 -28.19 -14.64 18.53
CA ASN A 418 -27.57 -14.98 19.81
C ASN A 418 -26.41 -15.96 19.63
N THR A 419 -26.61 -17.02 18.86
CA THR A 419 -25.59 -18.03 18.60
C THR A 419 -24.38 -17.39 17.91
N TYR A 420 -24.59 -16.61 16.86
CA TYR A 420 -23.52 -15.91 16.13
C TYR A 420 -22.72 -14.97 17.05
N LEU A 421 -23.41 -14.08 17.77
CA LEU A 421 -22.75 -13.14 18.67
C LEU A 421 -22.00 -13.85 19.79
N THR A 422 -22.58 -14.90 20.38
CA THR A 422 -21.92 -15.69 21.41
C THR A 422 -20.63 -16.35 20.91
N GLU A 423 -20.65 -16.93 19.71
CA GLU A 423 -19.45 -17.58 19.16
C GLU A 423 -18.35 -16.56 18.81
N VAL A 424 -18.72 -15.40 18.26
CA VAL A 424 -17.73 -14.33 17.98
C VAL A 424 -17.12 -13.78 19.28
N LEU A 425 -17.94 -13.52 20.30
CA LEU A 425 -17.46 -12.99 21.59
C LEU A 425 -16.54 -13.97 22.33
N LYS A 426 -16.78 -15.27 22.22
CA LYS A 426 -15.85 -16.29 22.74
C LYS A 426 -14.44 -16.17 22.12
N LEU A 427 -14.35 -15.79 20.88
CA LEU A 427 -13.07 -15.65 20.17
C LEU A 427 -12.34 -14.34 20.50
N THR A 428 -13.07 -13.29 20.88
CA THR A 428 -12.50 -11.97 21.19
C THR A 428 -12.08 -11.80 22.65
N ASN A 429 -12.27 -12.82 23.51
CA ASN A 429 -12.05 -12.77 24.97
C ASN A 429 -12.83 -11.63 25.67
N GLU A 430 -13.87 -11.10 25.06
CA GLU A 430 -14.77 -10.15 25.70
C GLU A 430 -15.70 -10.86 26.68
N PRO A 431 -16.03 -10.25 27.83
CA PRO A 431 -16.82 -10.91 28.85
C PRO A 431 -18.21 -11.25 28.32
N LEU A 432 -18.55 -12.52 28.32
CA LEU A 432 -19.84 -13.09 27.92
C LEU A 432 -21.05 -12.57 28.74
N GLU A 433 -20.79 -11.89 29.84
CA GLU A 433 -21.83 -11.36 30.76
C GLU A 433 -22.80 -10.36 30.09
N ALA A 434 -22.41 -9.78 28.96
CA ALA A 434 -23.22 -8.83 28.19
C ALA A 434 -24.40 -9.46 27.41
N LEU A 435 -24.42 -10.78 27.21
CA LEU A 435 -25.46 -11.47 26.41
C LEU A 435 -26.21 -12.56 27.18
N VAL A 436 -25.70 -13.02 28.32
CA VAL A 436 -26.31 -14.13 29.08
C VAL A 436 -27.07 -13.61 30.31
N TYR A 437 -28.30 -13.24 30.12
CA TYR A 437 -29.30 -13.41 31.16
C TYR A 437 -30.39 -14.38 30.65
N LYS A 438 -30.58 -15.42 31.47
CA LYS A 438 -31.57 -16.46 31.30
C LYS A 438 -32.96 -15.92 31.05
#